data_3ef80a1f31850ca4e274992c6da8365c
#
_entry.id   3ef80a1f31850ca4e274992c6da8365c
#
_cell.length_a   1.000
_cell.length_b   1.000
_cell.length_c   1.000
_cell.angle_alpha   90.00
_cell.angle_beta   90.00
_cell.angle_gamma   90.00
#
_symmetry.space_group_name_H-M   'P 1'
#
loop_
_entity.id
_entity.type
_entity.pdbx_description
1 polymer ?
#
loop_
_entity_poly.entity_id
_entity_poly.type
_entity_poly.pdbx_seq_one_letter_code
_entity_poly.pdbx_strand_id
1 'polypeptide(L)'
;MKIIYTLFIVAFLFVITGCQTIENKSQSAIKRENEKLSKFIQQPESELKIVMGEPNEIAYDDKGSKFFIYTKKKYNITCERKFEINQNKMIVGFSSKGCF
;
A
#
# COMPACT_ATOMS: atom_id res chain seq x y z
N MET A 1 -41.91 12.06 26.32
CA MET A 1 -41.00 12.80 25.40
C MET A 1 -39.54 12.62 25.71
N LYS A 2 -39.09 12.67 26.96
CA LYS A 2 -37.65 12.49 27.30
C LYS A 2 -37.11 11.09 27.03
N ILE A 3 -37.91 10.04 27.09
CA ILE A 3 -37.53 8.64 26.86
C ILE A 3 -37.22 8.40 25.37
N ILE A 4 -37.93 9.07 24.47
CA ILE A 4 -37.74 8.94 23.03
C ILE A 4 -36.39 9.57 22.59
N TYR A 5 -36.02 10.69 23.17
CA TYR A 5 -34.75 11.35 22.91
C TYR A 5 -33.54 10.53 23.37
N THR A 6 -33.65 9.90 24.55
CA THR A 6 -32.58 9.02 25.05
C THR A 6 -32.39 7.76 24.21
N LEU A 7 -33.50 7.18 23.71
CA LEU A 7 -33.44 6.04 22.79
C LEU A 7 -32.80 6.40 21.45
N PHE A 8 -33.08 7.59 20.90
CA PHE A 8 -32.47 8.09 19.68
C PHE A 8 -30.94 8.30 19.81
N ILE A 9 -30.52 8.85 20.93
CA ILE A 9 -29.11 9.11 21.22
C ILE A 9 -28.34 7.78 21.37
N VAL A 10 -28.89 6.79 22.03
CA VAL A 10 -28.30 5.47 22.20
C VAL A 10 -28.20 4.73 20.85
N ALA A 11 -29.24 4.79 20.01
CA ALA A 11 -29.21 4.20 18.66
C ALA A 11 -28.18 4.87 17.75
N PHE A 12 -28.00 6.18 17.86
CA PHE A 12 -27.01 6.93 17.07
C PHE A 12 -25.57 6.59 17.46
N LEU A 13 -25.31 6.34 18.74
CA LEU A 13 -23.98 5.92 19.23
C LEU A 13 -23.58 4.52 18.74
N PHE A 14 -24.54 3.61 18.56
CA PHE A 14 -24.28 2.26 18.04
C PHE A 14 -23.84 2.25 16.58
N VAL A 15 -24.29 3.17 15.76
CA VAL A 15 -23.96 3.25 14.33
C VAL A 15 -22.51 3.70 14.11
N ILE A 16 -21.96 4.55 14.99
CA ILE A 16 -20.60 5.09 14.85
C ILE A 16 -19.51 4.04 15.14
N THR A 17 -19.76 3.11 16.07
CA THR A 17 -18.78 2.08 16.43
C THR A 17 -18.56 1.00 15.35
N GLY A 18 -19.57 0.74 14.50
CA GLY A 18 -19.46 -0.23 13.40
C GLY A 18 -18.49 0.19 12.29
N CYS A 19 -18.43 1.48 11.96
CA CYS A 19 -17.56 2.00 10.90
C CYS A 19 -16.08 1.98 11.27
N GLN A 20 -15.72 2.18 12.53
CA GLN A 20 -14.33 2.18 13.00
C GLN A 20 -13.66 0.81 12.91
N THR A 21 -14.41 -0.27 13.08
CA THR A 21 -13.87 -1.64 13.01
C THR A 21 -13.41 -2.01 11.60
N ILE A 22 -14.10 -1.54 10.56
CA ILE A 22 -13.77 -1.80 9.16
C ILE A 22 -12.51 -1.02 8.75
N GLU A 23 -12.38 0.25 9.15
CA GLU A 23 -11.21 1.08 8.87
C GLU A 23 -9.95 0.50 9.50
N ASN A 24 -10.00 -0.02 10.72
CA ASN A 24 -8.86 -0.60 11.40
C ASN A 24 -8.29 -1.84 10.68
N LYS A 25 -9.14 -2.69 10.10
CA LYS A 25 -8.68 -3.85 9.32
C LYS A 25 -7.99 -3.45 8.04
N SER A 26 -8.52 -2.45 7.33
CA SER A 26 -7.96 -1.92 6.10
C SER A 26 -6.60 -1.26 6.35
N GLN A 27 -6.47 -0.45 7.39
CA GLN A 27 -5.21 0.20 7.78
C GLN A 27 -4.15 -0.81 8.22
N SER A 28 -4.53 -1.88 8.90
CA SER A 28 -3.59 -2.95 9.30
C SER A 28 -2.99 -3.67 8.10
N ALA A 29 -3.79 -3.94 7.07
CA ALA A 29 -3.31 -4.57 5.84
C ALA A 29 -2.34 -3.65 5.08
N ILE A 30 -2.64 -2.37 4.95
CA ILE A 30 -1.77 -1.37 4.31
C ILE A 30 -0.46 -1.22 5.09
N LYS A 31 -0.51 -1.17 6.41
CA LYS A 31 0.68 -1.06 7.25
C LYS A 31 1.62 -2.27 7.08
N ARG A 32 1.09 -3.49 7.03
CA ARG A 32 1.89 -4.69 6.78
C ARG A 32 2.56 -4.68 5.42
N GLU A 33 1.85 -4.24 4.39
CA GLU A 33 2.39 -4.08 3.04
C GLU A 33 3.55 -3.09 3.03
N ASN A 34 3.37 -1.92 3.64
CA ASN A 34 4.39 -0.89 3.72
C ASN A 34 5.62 -1.34 4.52
N GLU A 35 5.44 -2.06 5.62
CA GLU A 35 6.55 -2.61 6.40
C GLU A 35 7.36 -3.63 5.60
N LYS A 36 6.68 -4.47 4.81
CA LYS A 36 7.32 -5.45 3.96
C LYS A 36 8.14 -4.80 2.85
N LEU A 37 7.60 -3.78 2.20
CA LEU A 37 8.26 -3.07 1.10
C LEU A 37 9.35 -2.12 1.58
N SER A 38 9.20 -1.53 2.77
CA SER A 38 10.20 -0.61 3.31
C SER A 38 11.55 -1.25 3.60
N LYS A 39 11.61 -2.56 3.73
CA LYS A 39 12.86 -3.30 3.90
C LYS A 39 13.78 -3.18 2.68
N PHE A 40 13.24 -2.87 1.51
CA PHE A 40 14.03 -2.68 0.30
C PHE A 40 14.66 -1.29 0.20
N ILE A 41 14.20 -0.32 0.99
CA ILE A 41 14.77 1.04 0.96
C ILE A 41 16.23 1.01 1.38
N GLN A 42 17.08 1.68 0.61
CA GLN A 42 18.54 1.71 0.75
C GLN A 42 19.23 0.37 0.45
N GLN A 43 18.52 -0.57 -0.15
CA GLN A 43 19.09 -1.81 -0.66
C GLN A 43 19.44 -1.66 -2.15
N PRO A 44 20.41 -2.41 -2.67
CA PRO A 44 20.69 -2.40 -4.11
C PRO A 44 19.56 -3.05 -4.92
N GLU A 45 19.40 -2.64 -6.17
CA GLU A 45 18.36 -3.18 -7.06
C GLU A 45 18.46 -4.70 -7.24
N SER A 46 19.66 -5.28 -7.12
CA SER A 46 19.87 -6.72 -7.20
C SER A 46 19.11 -7.49 -6.12
N GLU A 47 18.99 -6.94 -4.92
CA GLU A 47 18.20 -7.55 -3.84
C GLU A 47 16.73 -7.62 -4.18
N LEU A 48 16.20 -6.57 -4.82
CA LEU A 48 14.80 -6.53 -5.26
C LEU A 48 14.54 -7.62 -6.32
N LYS A 49 15.46 -7.79 -7.27
CA LYS A 49 15.35 -8.81 -8.31
C LYS A 49 15.44 -10.23 -7.76
N ILE A 50 16.23 -10.45 -6.71
CA ILE A 50 16.34 -11.77 -6.06
C ILE A 50 15.01 -12.15 -5.39
N VAL A 51 14.36 -11.20 -4.71
CA VAL A 51 13.14 -11.46 -3.95
C VAL A 51 11.89 -11.45 -4.85
N MET A 52 11.77 -10.48 -5.75
CA MET A 52 10.58 -10.27 -6.56
C MET A 52 10.70 -10.74 -8.01
N GLY A 53 11.91 -11.08 -8.45
CA GLY A 53 12.18 -11.45 -9.83
C GLY A 53 12.37 -10.23 -10.74
N GLU A 54 12.35 -10.46 -12.04
CA GLU A 54 12.45 -9.37 -13.02
C GLU A 54 11.18 -8.54 -13.04
N PRO A 55 11.30 -7.19 -13.14
CA PRO A 55 10.14 -6.34 -13.23
C PRO A 55 9.37 -6.55 -14.55
N ASN A 56 8.06 -6.30 -14.51
CA ASN A 56 7.22 -6.33 -15.70
C ASN A 56 7.56 -5.18 -16.67
N GLU A 57 7.97 -4.04 -16.12
CA GLU A 57 8.30 -2.85 -16.88
C GLU A 57 9.39 -2.06 -16.16
N ILE A 58 10.27 -1.41 -16.91
CA ILE A 58 11.27 -0.48 -16.40
C ILE A 58 11.01 0.87 -17.05
N ALA A 59 10.71 1.89 -16.23
CA ALA A 59 10.54 3.26 -16.68
C ALA A 59 11.74 4.10 -16.25
N TYR A 60 12.00 5.19 -16.97
CA TYR A 60 13.09 6.12 -16.70
C TYR A 60 12.52 7.53 -16.59
N ASP A 61 13.09 8.35 -15.70
CA ASP A 61 12.74 9.75 -15.62
C ASP A 61 13.86 10.65 -16.22
N ASP A 62 13.60 11.95 -16.27
CA ASP A 62 14.55 12.92 -16.83
C ASP A 62 15.76 13.16 -15.90
N LYS A 63 15.67 12.75 -14.66
CA LYS A 63 16.72 12.95 -13.63
C LYS A 63 17.70 11.81 -13.53
N GLY A 64 17.59 10.78 -14.36
CA GLY A 64 18.45 9.62 -14.33
C GLY A 64 18.03 8.54 -13.34
N SER A 65 16.88 8.66 -12.73
CA SER A 65 16.26 7.60 -11.93
C SER A 65 15.52 6.61 -12.81
N LYS A 66 15.46 5.37 -12.38
CA LYS A 66 14.63 4.36 -13.03
C LYS A 66 13.63 3.79 -12.05
N PHE A 67 12.56 3.23 -12.60
CA PHE A 67 11.48 2.65 -11.82
C PHE A 67 11.28 1.21 -12.25
N PHE A 68 11.34 0.28 -11.30
CA PHE A 68 10.93 -1.10 -11.52
C PHE A 68 9.45 -1.22 -11.20
N ILE A 69 8.67 -1.65 -12.17
CA ILE A 69 7.21 -1.77 -12.05
C ILE A 69 6.84 -3.24 -12.08
N TYR A 70 6.27 -3.71 -10.98
CA TYR A 70 5.76 -5.07 -10.80
C TYR A 70 4.24 -5.03 -10.78
N THR A 71 3.63 -5.75 -11.71
CA THR A 71 2.18 -5.79 -11.84
C THR A 71 1.68 -7.19 -11.56
N LYS A 72 0.67 -7.32 -10.72
CA LYS A 72 0.02 -8.58 -10.41
C LYS A 72 -1.48 -8.41 -10.50
N LYS A 73 -2.14 -9.27 -11.27
CA LYS A 73 -3.58 -9.23 -11.45
C LYS A 73 -4.24 -10.40 -10.73
N LYS A 74 -5.21 -10.08 -9.88
CA LYS A 74 -6.00 -11.08 -9.15
C LYS A 74 -7.45 -10.60 -9.04
N TYR A 75 -8.41 -11.43 -9.43
CA TYR A 75 -9.85 -11.12 -9.39
C TYR A 75 -10.21 -9.79 -10.09
N ASN A 76 -9.66 -9.52 -11.26
CA ASN A 76 -9.83 -8.26 -12.00
C ASN A 76 -9.27 -7.01 -11.30
N ILE A 77 -8.56 -7.18 -10.19
CA ILE A 77 -7.87 -6.10 -9.51
C ILE A 77 -6.38 -6.17 -9.88
N THR A 78 -5.84 -5.07 -10.37
CA THR A 78 -4.43 -4.96 -10.71
C THR A 78 -3.66 -4.34 -9.54
N CYS A 79 -2.72 -5.09 -8.98
CA CYS A 79 -1.78 -4.58 -7.99
C CYS A 79 -0.52 -4.11 -8.72
N GLU A 80 -0.18 -2.84 -8.58
CA GLU A 80 1.03 -2.26 -9.14
C GLU A 80 1.95 -1.81 -8.02
N ARG A 81 3.17 -2.34 -8.00
CA ARG A 81 4.25 -1.93 -7.10
C ARG A 81 5.35 -1.30 -7.90
N LYS A 82 5.73 -0.10 -7.52
CA LYS A 82 6.71 0.71 -8.24
C LYS A 82 7.84 1.07 -7.30
N PHE A 83 9.07 0.74 -7.67
CA PHE A 83 10.26 1.02 -6.89
C PHE A 83 11.13 2.02 -7.62
N GLU A 84 11.47 3.12 -6.95
CA GLU A 84 12.38 4.12 -7.49
C GLU A 84 13.83 3.75 -7.19
N ILE A 85 14.67 3.73 -8.21
CA ILE A 85 16.08 3.35 -8.12
C ILE A 85 16.91 4.53 -8.62
N ASN A 86 17.84 5.00 -7.78
CA ASN A 86 18.68 6.13 -8.11
C ASN A 86 19.83 5.75 -9.07
N GLN A 87 20.66 6.72 -9.44
CA GLN A 87 21.79 6.51 -10.34
C GLN A 87 22.84 5.55 -9.78
N ASN A 88 22.91 5.40 -8.45
CA ASN A 88 23.82 4.47 -7.77
C ASN A 88 23.27 3.06 -7.67
N LYS A 89 22.15 2.76 -8.35
CA LYS A 89 21.45 1.48 -8.34
C LYS A 89 20.92 1.07 -6.97
N MET A 90 20.55 2.06 -6.16
CA MET A 90 19.97 1.87 -4.83
C MET A 90 18.50 2.22 -4.85
N ILE A 91 17.70 1.45 -4.11
CA ILE A 91 16.27 1.68 -3.96
C ILE A 91 16.06 2.83 -2.98
N VAL A 92 15.42 3.92 -3.44
CA VAL A 92 15.20 5.13 -2.63
C VAL A 92 13.74 5.41 -2.32
N GLY A 93 12.83 4.70 -2.96
CA GLY A 93 11.40 4.88 -2.71
C GLY A 93 10.56 3.77 -3.30
N PHE A 94 9.31 3.67 -2.85
CA PHE A 94 8.34 2.74 -3.42
C PHE A 94 6.94 3.30 -3.32
N SER A 95 6.05 2.80 -4.17
CA SER A 95 4.61 3.04 -4.08
C SER A 95 3.85 1.78 -4.47
N SER A 96 2.67 1.62 -3.90
CA SER A 96 1.77 0.50 -4.20
C SER A 96 0.40 1.04 -4.55
N LYS A 97 -0.22 0.47 -5.57
CA LYS A 97 -1.55 0.86 -6.03
C LYS A 97 -2.37 -0.40 -6.30
N GLY A 98 -3.55 -0.48 -5.70
CA GLY A 98 -4.45 -1.61 -5.89
C GLY A 98 -4.01 -2.90 -5.19
N CYS A 99 -3.08 -2.83 -4.25
CA CYS A 99 -2.58 -3.98 -3.50
C CYS A 99 -3.27 -4.09 -2.14
N PHE A 100 -3.91 -5.21 -1.87
CA PHE A 100 -4.61 -5.49 -0.62
C PHE A 100 -4.09 -6.77 0.03
#